data_7e8b2d8290f6c25e0fe3fbc320aac7f2
#
_entry.id   7e8b2d8290f6c25e0fe3fbc320aac7f2
#
_cell.length_a   1.000
_cell.length_b   1.000
_cell.length_c   1.000
_cell.angle_alpha   90.00
_cell.angle_beta   90.00
_cell.angle_gamma   90.00
#
_symmetry.space_group_name_H-M   'P 1'
#
loop_
_entity.id
_entity.type
_entity.pdbx_description
1 polymer ?
#
loop_
_entity_poly.entity_id
_entity_poly.type
_entity_poly.pdbx_seq_one_letter_code
_entity_poly.pdbx_strand_id
1 'polypeptide(L)'
;MSETYLLGTRGSALALTQSTLAAEHVTAASHAHEGTTGVEFELVTVKTEGDTLAGPLATLGGTGVFAAALRQRLLAGNNGEGVDMAVHSLKDLPSAPCPGLVVAATLEREDPRDALVARDQLTLDTLPTGARVGTGSPRRAAQLRLLRPDLEIVDIRGNVGTRIARVKGLEEHGARQVMVQGSAETDRQAHTGVGAETAGDCDAVVLAVSGLKRLNKEDVITEYLDPTRMLPAPGQGALALEVRESEFANPDIASLTETEISRPVRSLGAALIAADHFETRLAVTAERALLRRLEAGCAAPIGAYAHVIEGDLVLTAIVADLRGTKCIRHSAATVELDIPGAERLGVHVAEDMLQMGAAALAGLEVS
;
A
#
# COMPACT_ATOMS: atom_id res chain seq x y z
N MET A 1 33.00 4.11 6.49
CA MET A 1 32.42 3.26 7.55
C MET A 1 30.91 3.36 7.36
N SER A 2 30.16 2.28 7.45
CA SER A 2 28.69 2.29 7.38
C SER A 2 28.10 2.32 8.79
N GLU A 3 26.95 2.97 8.94
CA GLU A 3 26.13 2.93 10.17
C GLU A 3 25.00 1.92 9.98
N THR A 4 24.77 1.07 10.98
CA THR A 4 23.70 0.07 10.95
C THR A 4 22.48 0.58 11.71
N TYR A 5 21.30 0.52 11.07
CA TYR A 5 20.01 0.92 11.61
C TYR A 5 19.05 -0.26 11.71
N LEU A 6 18.13 -0.22 12.69
CA LEU A 6 17.12 -1.24 12.87
C LEU A 6 15.88 -0.93 12.03
N LEU A 7 15.54 -1.84 11.11
CA LEU A 7 14.38 -1.74 10.24
C LEU A 7 13.25 -2.63 10.74
N GLY A 8 12.20 -2.01 11.24
CA GLY A 8 10.98 -2.71 11.68
C GLY A 8 10.15 -3.22 10.49
N THR A 9 9.80 -4.50 10.52
CA THR A 9 8.98 -5.14 9.49
C THR A 9 7.98 -6.12 10.10
N ARG A 10 6.88 -6.42 9.38
CA ARG A 10 5.99 -7.52 9.74
C ARG A 10 6.57 -8.85 9.31
N GLY A 11 6.11 -9.96 9.93
CA GLY A 11 6.60 -11.31 9.65
C GLY A 11 6.07 -11.95 8.36
N SER A 12 5.16 -11.32 7.60
CA SER A 12 4.66 -11.91 6.35
C SER A 12 5.71 -11.88 5.24
N ALA A 13 5.71 -12.88 4.35
CA ALA A 13 6.66 -12.96 3.24
C ALA A 13 6.67 -11.66 2.40
N LEU A 14 5.49 -11.08 2.11
CA LEU A 14 5.40 -9.80 1.39
C LEU A 14 6.04 -8.65 2.16
N ALA A 15 5.81 -8.55 3.46
CA ALA A 15 6.39 -7.48 4.27
C ALA A 15 7.91 -7.60 4.37
N LEU A 16 8.44 -8.81 4.55
CA LEU A 16 9.88 -9.08 4.55
C LEU A 16 10.51 -8.69 3.21
N THR A 17 9.91 -9.13 2.08
CA THR A 17 10.39 -8.75 0.74
C THR A 17 10.38 -7.24 0.54
N GLN A 18 9.31 -6.55 0.94
CA GLN A 18 9.20 -5.09 0.83
C GLN A 18 10.26 -4.38 1.67
N SER A 19 10.52 -4.85 2.87
CA SER A 19 11.53 -4.26 3.77
C SER A 19 12.95 -4.51 3.26
N THR A 20 13.23 -5.69 2.71
CA THR A 20 14.53 -5.98 2.09
C THR A 20 14.77 -5.07 0.87
N LEU A 21 13.79 -4.96 -0.05
CA LEU A 21 13.89 -4.06 -1.19
C LEU A 21 14.10 -2.59 -0.77
N ALA A 22 13.39 -2.13 0.26
CA ALA A 22 13.54 -0.78 0.78
C ALA A 22 14.93 -0.56 1.39
N ALA A 23 15.44 -1.52 2.18
CA ALA A 23 16.77 -1.48 2.77
C ALA A 23 17.85 -1.38 1.67
N GLU A 24 17.78 -2.25 0.66
CA GLU A 24 18.71 -2.26 -0.48
C GLU A 24 18.70 -0.93 -1.23
N HIS A 25 17.51 -0.36 -1.47
CA HIS A 25 17.36 0.90 -2.19
C HIS A 25 17.95 2.08 -1.40
N VAL A 26 17.66 2.20 -0.10
CA VAL A 26 18.20 3.27 0.77
C VAL A 26 19.71 3.11 0.93
N THR A 27 20.20 1.88 1.10
CA THR A 27 21.66 1.60 1.15
C THR A 27 22.35 2.05 -0.13
N ALA A 28 21.81 1.69 -1.31
CA ALA A 28 22.35 2.11 -2.60
C ALA A 28 22.34 3.65 -2.76
N ALA A 29 21.24 4.31 -2.38
CA ALA A 29 21.12 5.75 -2.41
C ALA A 29 22.16 6.45 -1.50
N SER A 30 22.45 5.86 -0.32
CA SER A 30 23.45 6.40 0.61
C SER A 30 24.87 6.37 0.04
N HIS A 31 25.20 5.40 -0.81
CA HIS A 31 26.51 5.29 -1.43
C HIS A 31 26.68 6.14 -2.70
N ALA A 32 25.58 6.57 -3.30
CA ALA A 32 25.60 7.38 -4.51
C ALA A 32 26.00 8.86 -4.26
N HIS A 33 25.93 9.33 -3.00
CA HIS A 33 26.28 10.69 -2.61
C HIS A 33 27.69 10.75 -2.02
N GLU A 34 28.60 11.49 -2.66
CA GLU A 34 29.95 11.73 -2.15
C GLU A 34 29.90 12.45 -0.80
N GLY A 35 30.61 11.92 0.19
CA GLY A 35 30.73 12.51 1.54
C GLY A 35 29.68 12.03 2.55
N THR A 36 28.75 11.14 2.18
CA THR A 36 27.83 10.51 3.12
C THR A 36 28.41 9.22 3.71
N THR A 37 28.16 9.00 5.00
CA THR A 37 28.43 7.69 5.65
C THR A 37 27.42 6.69 5.09
N GLY A 38 27.88 5.52 4.63
CA GLY A 38 26.99 4.46 4.14
C GLY A 38 25.98 4.02 5.20
N VAL A 39 24.80 3.63 4.78
CA VAL A 39 23.71 3.15 5.65
C VAL A 39 23.47 1.68 5.36
N GLU A 40 23.39 0.86 6.42
CA GLU A 40 23.03 -0.55 6.37
C GLU A 40 21.86 -0.82 7.31
N PHE A 41 21.11 -1.90 7.08
CA PHE A 41 19.92 -2.21 7.88
C PHE A 41 19.96 -3.64 8.43
N GLU A 42 19.53 -3.77 9.68
CA GLU A 42 19.17 -5.04 10.30
C GLU A 42 17.64 -5.12 10.41
N LEU A 43 17.03 -6.18 9.88
CA LEU A 43 15.58 -6.37 9.90
C LEU A 43 15.12 -6.91 11.27
N VAL A 44 14.18 -6.21 11.88
CA VAL A 44 13.54 -6.58 13.15
C VAL A 44 12.08 -6.92 12.90
N THR A 45 11.72 -8.19 13.05
CA THR A 45 10.33 -8.63 12.88
C THR A 45 9.47 -8.21 14.08
N VAL A 46 8.42 -7.45 13.81
CA VAL A 46 7.45 -6.97 14.81
C VAL A 46 6.13 -7.72 14.62
N LYS A 47 5.67 -8.41 15.67
CA LYS A 47 4.35 -9.05 15.67
C LYS A 47 3.26 -7.99 15.77
N THR A 48 2.26 -8.05 14.89
CA THR A 48 1.11 -7.13 14.90
C THR A 48 -0.16 -7.87 15.31
N GLU A 49 -1.08 -7.18 15.97
CA GLU A 49 -2.40 -7.77 16.31
C GLU A 49 -3.16 -8.19 15.06
N GLY A 50 -3.00 -7.46 13.94
CA GLY A 50 -3.60 -7.80 12.66
C GLY A 50 -3.10 -9.11 12.05
N ASP A 51 -1.95 -9.62 12.48
CA ASP A 51 -1.42 -10.93 12.06
C ASP A 51 -2.03 -12.09 12.87
N THR A 52 -2.63 -11.82 14.04
CA THR A 52 -3.16 -12.83 14.97
C THR A 52 -4.69 -12.87 15.04
N LEU A 53 -5.39 -11.80 14.66
CA LEU A 53 -6.84 -11.70 14.78
C LEU A 53 -7.56 -12.29 13.55
N ALA A 54 -8.42 -13.27 13.81
CA ALA A 54 -9.36 -13.82 12.82
C ALA A 54 -10.69 -13.05 12.91
N GLY A 55 -11.03 -12.24 11.88
CA GLY A 55 -12.32 -11.52 11.80
C GLY A 55 -12.39 -10.56 10.61
N PRO A 56 -13.57 -10.04 10.25
CA PRO A 56 -13.70 -9.04 9.18
C PRO A 56 -12.91 -7.78 9.52
N LEU A 57 -12.11 -7.25 8.57
CA LEU A 57 -11.33 -6.01 8.77
C LEU A 57 -12.21 -4.82 9.21
N ALA A 58 -13.47 -4.79 8.76
CA ALA A 58 -14.44 -3.77 9.15
C ALA A 58 -14.82 -3.82 10.65
N THR A 59 -14.69 -4.97 11.32
CA THR A 59 -15.03 -5.17 12.73
C THR A 59 -13.81 -5.13 13.66
N LEU A 60 -12.59 -5.16 13.12
CA LEU A 60 -11.33 -5.17 13.86
C LEU A 60 -10.79 -3.76 14.20
N GLY A 61 -11.68 -2.77 14.30
CA GLY A 61 -11.33 -1.48 14.92
C GLY A 61 -10.39 -0.60 14.12
N GLY A 62 -10.76 -0.24 12.90
CA GLY A 62 -10.24 0.97 12.25
C GLY A 62 -8.96 0.82 11.42
N THR A 63 -8.67 1.92 10.75
CA THR A 63 -7.48 2.14 9.93
C THR A 63 -6.22 2.07 10.78
N GLY A 64 -5.28 1.20 10.41
CA GLY A 64 -3.93 1.24 11.00
C GLY A 64 -3.55 0.12 11.96
N VAL A 65 -4.37 -0.92 12.16
CA VAL A 65 -4.02 -2.07 13.03
C VAL A 65 -2.66 -2.67 12.66
N PHE A 66 -2.32 -2.68 11.37
CA PHE A 66 -1.02 -3.16 10.89
C PHE A 66 0.13 -2.17 11.09
N ALA A 67 -0.15 -0.86 11.13
CA ALA A 67 0.87 0.17 11.34
C ALA A 67 1.11 0.45 12.83
N ALA A 68 0.11 0.25 13.69
CA ALA A 68 0.17 0.64 15.10
C ALA A 68 1.37 0.03 15.86
N ALA A 69 1.60 -1.27 15.72
CA ALA A 69 2.71 -1.94 16.40
C ALA A 69 4.08 -1.45 15.91
N LEU A 70 4.24 -1.24 14.59
CA LEU A 70 5.47 -0.68 14.02
C LEU A 70 5.70 0.76 14.50
N ARG A 71 4.65 1.58 14.53
CA ARG A 71 4.71 2.96 15.05
C ARG A 71 5.07 3.03 16.54
N GLN A 72 4.55 2.11 17.35
CA GLN A 72 4.97 1.99 18.76
C GLN A 72 6.46 1.69 18.89
N ARG A 73 6.99 0.79 18.04
CA ARG A 73 8.43 0.48 18.03
C ARG A 73 9.28 1.65 17.54
N LEU A 74 8.82 2.42 16.54
CA LEU A 74 9.47 3.66 16.12
C LEU A 74 9.52 4.69 17.26
N LEU A 75 8.39 4.94 17.93
CA LEU A 75 8.28 5.91 19.02
C LEU A 75 9.06 5.50 20.28
N ALA A 76 9.27 4.19 20.51
CA ALA A 76 10.08 3.69 21.61
C ALA A 76 11.56 4.08 21.46
N GLY A 77 12.05 4.33 20.26
CA GLY A 77 13.42 4.75 20.00
C GLY A 77 14.44 3.74 20.50
N ASN A 78 15.65 4.23 20.85
CA ASN A 78 16.78 3.41 21.26
C ASN A 78 16.69 2.81 22.67
N ASN A 79 15.50 2.71 23.28
CA ASN A 79 15.30 2.16 24.61
C ASN A 79 15.33 0.62 24.66
N GLY A 80 16.08 -0.03 23.77
CA GLY A 80 16.34 -1.48 23.75
C GLY A 80 15.32 -2.33 22.97
N GLU A 81 14.13 -1.80 22.68
CA GLU A 81 13.09 -2.47 21.90
C GLU A 81 12.62 -1.68 20.66
N GLY A 82 13.16 -0.48 20.43
CA GLY A 82 12.79 0.39 19.33
C GLY A 82 13.39 -0.04 17.98
N VAL A 83 12.89 0.61 16.92
CA VAL A 83 13.47 0.53 15.57
C VAL A 83 13.69 1.95 15.04
N ASP A 84 14.55 2.09 14.05
CA ASP A 84 14.90 3.40 13.49
C ASP A 84 14.05 3.76 12.29
N MET A 85 13.65 2.77 11.51
CA MET A 85 12.82 2.92 10.32
C MET A 85 11.77 1.80 10.27
N ALA A 86 10.60 2.09 9.68
CA ALA A 86 9.59 1.10 9.36
C ALA A 86 9.16 1.24 7.90
N VAL A 87 8.91 0.10 7.25
CA VAL A 87 8.39 0.05 5.87
C VAL A 87 6.93 -0.33 5.88
N HIS A 88 6.13 0.44 5.14
CA HIS A 88 4.70 0.21 5.00
C HIS A 88 4.30 0.13 3.51
N SER A 89 3.40 -0.80 3.18
CA SER A 89 2.58 -0.63 1.99
C SER A 89 1.73 0.63 2.20
N LEU A 90 1.93 1.67 1.40
CA LEU A 90 1.34 2.99 1.67
C LEU A 90 -0.19 2.97 1.72
N LYS A 91 -0.83 2.12 0.94
CA LYS A 91 -2.30 1.93 0.96
C LYS A 91 -2.86 1.44 2.30
N ASP A 92 -2.02 0.80 3.13
CA ASP A 92 -2.41 0.25 4.44
C ASP A 92 -2.06 1.23 5.57
N LEU A 93 -1.34 2.32 5.27
CA LEU A 93 -0.97 3.35 6.22
C LEU A 93 -2.08 4.39 6.36
N PRO A 94 -2.57 4.72 7.57
CA PRO A 94 -3.57 5.76 7.77
C PRO A 94 -3.19 7.07 7.10
N SER A 95 -4.17 7.77 6.51
CA SER A 95 -3.93 9.07 5.85
C SER A 95 -3.68 10.20 6.83
N ALA A 96 -4.19 10.07 8.07
CA ALA A 96 -3.93 11.02 9.14
C ALA A 96 -2.46 10.97 9.61
N PRO A 97 -1.84 12.12 9.92
CA PRO A 97 -0.52 12.19 10.51
C PRO A 97 -0.44 11.43 11.84
N CYS A 98 0.73 10.92 12.17
CA CYS A 98 1.03 10.35 13.47
C CYS A 98 2.03 11.28 14.18
N PRO A 99 1.65 11.94 15.29
CA PRO A 99 2.57 12.84 16.01
C PRO A 99 3.89 12.16 16.36
N GLY A 100 5.00 12.83 16.09
CA GLY A 100 6.35 12.33 16.33
C GLY A 100 6.92 11.41 15.25
N LEU A 101 6.12 11.08 14.21
CA LEU A 101 6.56 10.27 13.07
C LEU A 101 6.32 11.01 11.75
N VAL A 102 7.18 10.72 10.77
CA VAL A 102 7.08 11.26 9.42
C VAL A 102 7.35 10.17 8.38
N VAL A 103 6.62 10.21 7.27
CA VAL A 103 6.97 9.46 6.06
C VAL A 103 8.11 10.21 5.36
N ALA A 104 9.32 9.78 5.63
CA ALA A 104 10.54 10.44 5.18
C ALA A 104 10.80 10.22 3.68
N ALA A 105 10.48 9.02 3.17
CA ALA A 105 10.64 8.69 1.76
C ALA A 105 9.48 7.85 1.24
N THR A 106 9.19 8.02 -0.04
CA THR A 106 8.36 7.12 -0.84
C THR A 106 9.21 6.63 -2.00
N LEU A 107 9.38 5.31 -2.11
CA LEU A 107 10.17 4.73 -3.20
C LEU A 107 9.42 4.79 -4.53
N GLU A 108 10.13 4.59 -5.63
CA GLU A 108 9.52 4.46 -6.95
C GLU A 108 8.33 3.49 -6.90
N ARG A 109 7.21 3.93 -7.46
CA ARG A 109 5.95 3.20 -7.39
C ARG A 109 5.98 1.98 -8.29
N GLU A 110 5.79 0.81 -7.70
CA GLU A 110 5.53 -0.41 -8.48
C GLU A 110 4.12 -0.32 -9.09
N ASP A 111 3.85 -1.15 -10.10
CA ASP A 111 2.58 -1.19 -10.84
C ASP A 111 1.35 -1.05 -9.91
N PRO A 112 0.59 0.05 -10.02
CA PRO A 112 -0.53 0.34 -9.12
C PRO A 112 -1.78 -0.47 -9.43
N ARG A 113 -1.83 -1.17 -10.57
CA ARG A 113 -3.02 -1.89 -11.04
C ARG A 113 -3.43 -3.02 -10.10
N ASP A 114 -4.69 -3.38 -10.20
CA ASP A 114 -5.17 -4.68 -9.73
C ASP A 114 -4.96 -5.74 -10.82
N ALA A 115 -4.81 -6.99 -10.41
CA ALA A 115 -4.70 -8.15 -11.28
C ALA A 115 -5.85 -9.10 -11.01
N LEU A 116 -6.42 -9.64 -12.07
CA LEU A 116 -7.25 -10.83 -12.01
C LEU A 116 -6.34 -12.06 -12.07
N VAL A 117 -6.57 -12.99 -11.16
CA VAL A 117 -5.98 -14.33 -11.17
C VAL A 117 -7.14 -15.30 -11.28
N ALA A 118 -7.34 -15.90 -12.45
CA ALA A 118 -8.49 -16.74 -12.76
C ALA A 118 -8.07 -18.13 -13.24
N ARG A 119 -8.96 -19.12 -13.05
CA ARG A 119 -8.79 -20.43 -13.67
C ARG A 119 -8.81 -20.31 -15.20
N ASP A 120 -8.24 -21.28 -15.87
CA ASP A 120 -8.34 -21.47 -17.32
C ASP A 120 -7.95 -20.22 -18.16
N GLN A 121 -7.08 -19.36 -17.64
CA GLN A 121 -6.65 -18.10 -18.28
C GLN A 121 -7.83 -17.15 -18.63
N LEU A 122 -8.93 -17.23 -17.87
CA LEU A 122 -10.08 -16.34 -18.07
C LEU A 122 -9.73 -14.89 -17.70
N THR A 123 -10.37 -13.97 -18.43
CA THR A 123 -10.34 -12.51 -18.15
C THR A 123 -11.66 -12.09 -17.49
N LEU A 124 -11.74 -10.85 -16.99
CA LEU A 124 -12.94 -10.31 -16.40
C LEU A 124 -14.16 -10.40 -17.34
N ASP A 125 -13.91 -10.18 -18.64
CA ASP A 125 -14.96 -10.19 -19.66
C ASP A 125 -15.37 -11.63 -20.06
N THR A 126 -14.47 -12.62 -19.94
CA THR A 126 -14.71 -14.02 -20.31
C THR A 126 -15.13 -14.91 -19.14
N LEU A 127 -15.11 -14.41 -17.90
CA LEU A 127 -15.67 -15.11 -16.76
C LEU A 127 -17.14 -15.44 -17.01
N PRO A 128 -17.58 -16.68 -16.75
CA PRO A 128 -18.99 -17.08 -16.94
C PRO A 128 -19.93 -16.31 -15.99
N THR A 129 -21.18 -16.16 -16.39
CA THR A 129 -22.23 -15.60 -15.52
C THR A 129 -22.31 -16.39 -14.21
N GLY A 130 -22.38 -15.69 -13.08
CA GLY A 130 -22.39 -16.31 -11.76
C GLY A 130 -21.02 -16.80 -11.27
N ALA A 131 -19.93 -16.50 -12.00
CA ALA A 131 -18.58 -16.87 -11.54
C ALA A 131 -18.26 -16.25 -10.17
N ARG A 132 -17.59 -17.03 -9.32
CA ARG A 132 -17.23 -16.64 -7.97
C ARG A 132 -15.88 -15.94 -7.96
N VAL A 133 -15.88 -14.64 -7.63
CA VAL A 133 -14.67 -13.81 -7.60
C VAL A 133 -14.33 -13.38 -6.18
N GLY A 134 -13.18 -13.84 -5.69
CA GLY A 134 -12.73 -13.59 -4.32
C GLY A 134 -12.05 -12.23 -4.15
N THR A 135 -12.51 -11.42 -3.20
CA THR A 135 -11.83 -10.21 -2.73
C THR A 135 -12.30 -9.83 -1.33
N GLY A 136 -11.37 -9.43 -0.45
CA GLY A 136 -11.71 -8.84 0.87
C GLY A 136 -11.70 -7.31 0.86
N SER A 137 -11.63 -6.68 -0.32
CA SER A 137 -11.58 -5.22 -0.45
C SER A 137 -12.96 -4.66 -0.86
N PRO A 138 -13.59 -3.82 -0.04
CA PRO A 138 -14.86 -3.17 -0.40
C PRO A 138 -14.76 -2.37 -1.70
N ARG A 139 -13.65 -1.69 -1.94
CA ARG A 139 -13.36 -0.96 -3.18
C ARG A 139 -13.40 -1.89 -4.40
N ARG A 140 -12.72 -3.04 -4.34
CA ARG A 140 -12.72 -4.01 -5.45
C ARG A 140 -14.10 -4.61 -5.63
N ALA A 141 -14.74 -5.02 -4.55
CA ALA A 141 -16.07 -5.62 -4.59
C ALA A 141 -17.10 -4.69 -5.25
N ALA A 142 -17.10 -3.41 -4.88
CA ALA A 142 -18.01 -2.43 -5.45
C ALA A 142 -17.75 -2.22 -6.95
N GLN A 143 -16.49 -2.02 -7.36
CA GLN A 143 -16.13 -1.82 -8.76
C GLN A 143 -16.37 -3.07 -9.61
N LEU A 144 -16.12 -4.28 -9.10
CA LEU A 144 -16.46 -5.53 -9.81
C LEU A 144 -17.95 -5.65 -10.07
N ARG A 145 -18.80 -5.33 -9.07
CA ARG A 145 -20.25 -5.35 -9.25
C ARG A 145 -20.75 -4.31 -10.25
N LEU A 146 -20.11 -3.14 -10.31
CA LEU A 146 -20.41 -2.12 -11.32
C LEU A 146 -20.08 -2.61 -12.74
N LEU A 147 -18.94 -3.31 -12.91
CA LEU A 147 -18.47 -3.80 -14.20
C LEU A 147 -19.21 -5.08 -14.65
N ARG A 148 -19.50 -5.97 -13.71
CA ARG A 148 -20.05 -7.31 -13.92
C ARG A 148 -21.04 -7.63 -12.78
N PRO A 149 -22.27 -7.10 -12.84
CA PRO A 149 -23.30 -7.31 -11.80
C PRO A 149 -23.77 -8.76 -11.70
N ASP A 150 -23.44 -9.59 -12.66
CA ASP A 150 -23.74 -11.00 -12.74
C ASP A 150 -22.76 -11.89 -11.95
N LEU A 151 -21.63 -11.35 -11.45
CA LEU A 151 -20.64 -12.11 -10.68
C LEU A 151 -21.04 -12.27 -9.20
N GLU A 152 -20.70 -13.41 -8.62
CA GLU A 152 -20.77 -13.65 -7.18
C GLU A 152 -19.46 -13.18 -6.51
N ILE A 153 -19.51 -12.08 -5.75
CA ILE A 153 -18.33 -11.58 -5.03
C ILE A 153 -18.25 -12.23 -3.65
N VAL A 154 -17.14 -12.95 -3.42
CA VAL A 154 -16.87 -13.72 -2.20
C VAL A 154 -15.83 -13.00 -1.34
N ASP A 155 -16.11 -12.80 -0.04
CA ASP A 155 -15.11 -12.27 0.89
C ASP A 155 -14.00 -13.30 1.15
N ILE A 156 -12.75 -12.91 0.89
CA ILE A 156 -11.58 -13.77 1.11
C ILE A 156 -10.55 -13.08 1.99
N ARG A 157 -9.84 -13.87 2.80
CA ARG A 157 -8.82 -13.42 3.74
C ARG A 157 -7.52 -14.21 3.55
N GLY A 158 -6.49 -13.77 4.24
CA GLY A 158 -5.18 -14.40 4.23
C GLY A 158 -4.15 -13.64 3.40
N ASN A 159 -2.94 -14.18 3.35
CA ASN A 159 -1.85 -13.65 2.54
C ASN A 159 -2.07 -13.92 1.04
N VAL A 160 -1.18 -13.43 0.19
CA VAL A 160 -1.28 -13.57 -1.28
C VAL A 160 -1.38 -15.04 -1.69
N GLY A 161 -0.53 -15.91 -1.13
CA GLY A 161 -0.53 -17.35 -1.44
C GLY A 161 -1.86 -18.02 -1.07
N THR A 162 -2.37 -17.77 0.14
CA THR A 162 -3.66 -18.30 0.61
C THR A 162 -4.82 -17.88 -0.31
N ARG A 163 -4.79 -16.63 -0.81
CA ARG A 163 -5.84 -16.13 -1.71
C ARG A 163 -5.74 -16.74 -3.11
N ILE A 164 -4.52 -16.97 -3.64
CA ILE A 164 -4.32 -17.66 -4.91
C ILE A 164 -4.86 -19.10 -4.82
N ALA A 165 -4.61 -19.80 -3.71
CA ALA A 165 -5.10 -21.16 -3.49
C ALA A 165 -6.64 -21.30 -3.48
N ARG A 166 -7.39 -20.19 -3.36
CA ARG A 166 -8.84 -20.17 -3.51
C ARG A 166 -9.29 -20.35 -4.96
N VAL A 167 -8.40 -20.14 -5.94
CA VAL A 167 -8.74 -20.29 -7.37
C VAL A 167 -8.64 -21.75 -7.77
N LYS A 168 -9.68 -22.27 -8.43
CA LYS A 168 -9.72 -23.63 -8.99
C LYS A 168 -8.52 -23.88 -9.92
N GLY A 169 -7.79 -24.94 -9.66
CA GLY A 169 -6.60 -25.32 -10.43
C GLY A 169 -5.30 -24.60 -10.02
N LEU A 170 -5.37 -23.71 -9.02
CA LEU A 170 -4.20 -22.98 -8.49
C LEU A 170 -3.91 -23.30 -7.01
N GLU A 171 -4.48 -24.35 -6.46
CA GLU A 171 -4.37 -24.71 -5.05
C GLU A 171 -2.90 -24.89 -4.62
N GLU A 172 -2.09 -25.50 -5.48
CA GLU A 172 -0.67 -25.74 -5.22
C GLU A 172 0.19 -24.46 -5.32
N HIS A 173 -0.22 -23.47 -6.11
CA HIS A 173 0.49 -22.20 -6.24
C HIS A 173 0.45 -21.38 -4.96
N GLY A 174 -0.56 -21.57 -4.14
CA GLY A 174 -0.68 -20.97 -2.81
C GLY A 174 0.28 -21.60 -1.79
N ALA A 175 0.59 -22.90 -1.95
CA ALA A 175 1.43 -23.65 -1.02
C ALA A 175 2.95 -23.48 -1.27
N ARG A 176 3.38 -23.01 -2.43
CA ARG A 176 4.78 -22.69 -2.71
C ARG A 176 5.19 -21.41 -2.00
N GLN A 177 5.62 -21.56 -0.75
CA GLN A 177 6.26 -20.48 -0.01
C GLN A 177 7.61 -20.12 -0.64
N VAL A 178 7.85 -18.83 -0.79
CA VAL A 178 9.19 -18.29 -0.98
C VAL A 178 9.99 -18.65 0.27
N MET A 179 10.95 -19.56 0.15
CA MET A 179 11.93 -19.84 1.20
C MET A 179 12.86 -18.64 1.31
N VAL A 180 12.48 -17.64 2.10
CA VAL A 180 13.41 -16.62 2.57
C VAL A 180 14.28 -17.29 3.63
N GLN A 181 15.58 -17.33 3.42
CA GLN A 181 16.53 -17.92 4.37
C GLN A 181 16.29 -17.29 5.76
N GLY A 182 15.88 -18.09 6.72
CA GLY A 182 15.78 -17.73 8.14
C GLY A 182 14.40 -17.79 8.79
N SER A 183 13.28 -18.05 8.08
CA SER A 183 11.92 -18.00 8.65
C SER A 183 11.13 -19.32 8.61
N ALA A 184 11.79 -20.46 8.52
CA ALA A 184 11.15 -21.76 8.22
C ALA A 184 10.20 -22.31 9.30
N GLU A 185 10.17 -21.78 10.51
CA GLU A 185 9.39 -22.38 11.63
C GLU A 185 8.09 -21.65 11.99
N THR A 186 7.99 -20.35 11.76
CA THR A 186 6.83 -19.55 12.22
C THR A 186 5.63 -19.61 11.28
N ASP A 187 5.83 -19.91 10.00
CA ASP A 187 4.75 -19.86 9.00
C ASP A 187 3.93 -21.18 8.93
N ARG A 188 4.46 -22.30 9.44
CA ARG A 188 3.73 -23.59 9.49
C ARG A 188 2.59 -23.60 10.51
N GLN A 189 2.67 -22.83 11.59
CA GLN A 189 1.63 -22.78 12.62
C GLN A 189 0.48 -21.81 12.30
N ALA A 190 0.70 -20.81 11.47
CA ALA A 190 -0.34 -19.86 11.05
C ALA A 190 -1.32 -20.45 9.99
N HIS A 191 -1.00 -21.60 9.40
CA HIS A 191 -1.73 -22.17 8.26
C HIS A 191 -2.74 -23.27 8.63
N THR A 192 -2.87 -23.66 9.88
CA THR A 192 -3.78 -24.75 10.29
C THR A 192 -5.19 -24.30 10.70
N GLY A 193 -5.53 -23.03 10.62
CA GLY A 193 -6.78 -22.49 11.17
C GLY A 193 -7.87 -22.09 10.19
N VAL A 194 -7.56 -21.63 8.97
CA VAL A 194 -8.58 -21.15 7.99
C VAL A 194 -8.05 -21.37 6.58
N GLY A 195 -8.41 -22.45 5.91
CA GLY A 195 -8.03 -22.52 4.50
C GLY A 195 -8.18 -23.85 3.78
N ALA A 196 -8.10 -24.99 4.46
CA ALA A 196 -8.20 -26.28 3.77
C ALA A 196 -9.60 -26.55 3.21
N GLU A 197 -10.65 -25.99 3.85
CA GLU A 197 -12.05 -26.20 3.43
C GLU A 197 -12.49 -25.29 2.26
N THR A 198 -11.69 -24.29 1.90
CA THR A 198 -12.05 -23.29 0.87
C THR A 198 -11.08 -23.24 -0.31
N ALA A 199 -10.09 -24.13 -0.38
CA ALA A 199 -9.20 -24.24 -1.53
C ALA A 199 -10.00 -24.56 -2.80
N GLY A 200 -9.73 -23.83 -3.90
CA GLY A 200 -10.42 -24.05 -5.18
C GLY A 200 -11.91 -23.70 -5.19
N ASP A 201 -12.40 -22.87 -4.29
CA ASP A 201 -13.82 -22.49 -4.22
C ASP A 201 -14.17 -21.23 -5.04
N CYS A 202 -13.20 -20.54 -5.60
CA CYS A 202 -13.38 -19.38 -6.47
C CYS A 202 -13.02 -19.70 -7.93
N ASP A 203 -13.65 -19.01 -8.87
CA ASP A 203 -13.26 -19.03 -10.29
C ASP A 203 -12.12 -18.03 -10.55
N ALA A 204 -12.05 -16.96 -9.75
CA ALA A 204 -10.98 -15.95 -9.79
C ALA A 204 -10.80 -15.25 -8.44
N VAL A 205 -9.67 -14.58 -8.27
CA VAL A 205 -9.43 -13.62 -7.18
C VAL A 205 -8.82 -12.33 -7.74
N VAL A 206 -9.02 -11.21 -7.03
CA VAL A 206 -8.40 -9.93 -7.41
C VAL A 206 -7.35 -9.54 -6.38
N LEU A 207 -6.12 -9.35 -6.85
CA LEU A 207 -4.93 -9.02 -6.05
C LEU A 207 -4.26 -7.75 -6.60
N ALA A 208 -3.35 -7.14 -5.82
CA ALA A 208 -2.54 -6.04 -6.33
C ALA A 208 -1.37 -6.61 -7.14
N VAL A 209 -1.13 -6.08 -8.35
CA VAL A 209 0.00 -6.45 -9.19
C VAL A 209 1.31 -6.32 -8.44
N SER A 210 1.53 -5.18 -7.76
CA SER A 210 2.74 -4.92 -6.96
C SER A 210 3.03 -5.99 -5.91
N GLY A 211 1.99 -6.59 -5.31
CA GLY A 211 2.15 -7.69 -4.36
C GLY A 211 2.57 -8.99 -5.03
N LEU A 212 2.02 -9.29 -6.20
CA LEU A 212 2.37 -10.48 -7.00
C LEU A 212 3.80 -10.37 -7.53
N LYS A 213 4.19 -9.23 -8.10
CA LYS A 213 5.55 -8.95 -8.58
C LYS A 213 6.60 -9.13 -7.48
N ARG A 214 6.40 -8.49 -6.32
CA ARG A 214 7.32 -8.59 -5.18
C ARG A 214 7.49 -10.02 -4.65
N LEU A 215 6.52 -10.87 -4.87
CA LEU A 215 6.59 -12.31 -4.51
C LEU A 215 6.96 -13.22 -5.68
N ASN A 216 7.35 -12.67 -6.85
CA ASN A 216 7.65 -13.42 -8.07
C ASN A 216 6.51 -14.38 -8.47
N LYS A 217 5.26 -13.87 -8.43
CA LYS A 217 4.02 -14.60 -8.75
C LYS A 217 3.24 -13.95 -9.90
N GLU A 218 3.94 -13.35 -10.87
CA GLU A 218 3.30 -12.72 -12.03
C GLU A 218 2.75 -13.76 -13.02
N ASP A 219 3.30 -14.97 -12.99
CA ASP A 219 2.91 -16.11 -13.82
C ASP A 219 1.45 -16.54 -13.63
N VAL A 220 0.83 -16.22 -12.50
CA VAL A 220 -0.58 -16.53 -12.23
C VAL A 220 -1.55 -15.44 -12.71
N ILE A 221 -1.05 -14.27 -13.16
CA ILE A 221 -1.90 -13.16 -13.60
C ILE A 221 -2.53 -13.51 -14.96
N THR A 222 -3.85 -13.47 -15.02
CA THR A 222 -4.61 -13.69 -16.26
C THR A 222 -5.05 -12.40 -16.91
N GLU A 223 -5.17 -11.30 -16.13
CA GLU A 223 -5.46 -9.97 -16.65
C GLU A 223 -4.93 -8.88 -15.72
N TYR A 224 -4.29 -7.87 -16.28
CA TYR A 224 -3.98 -6.61 -15.60
C TYR A 224 -5.18 -5.68 -15.78
N LEU A 225 -5.88 -5.36 -14.68
CA LEU A 225 -7.08 -4.54 -14.73
C LEU A 225 -6.72 -3.06 -14.95
N ASP A 226 -7.12 -2.53 -16.10
CA ASP A 226 -6.83 -1.15 -16.49
C ASP A 226 -7.45 -0.14 -15.51
N PRO A 227 -6.72 0.89 -15.04
CA PRO A 227 -7.24 1.92 -14.13
C PRO A 227 -8.45 2.69 -14.70
N THR A 228 -8.65 2.73 -16.02
CA THR A 228 -9.85 3.32 -16.60
C THR A 228 -11.10 2.51 -16.28
N ARG A 229 -10.97 1.20 -16.09
CA ARG A 229 -12.05 0.28 -15.68
C ARG A 229 -12.10 0.11 -14.17
N MET A 230 -10.96 -0.11 -13.53
CA MET A 230 -10.87 -0.42 -12.11
C MET A 230 -9.77 0.40 -11.43
N LEU A 231 -10.16 1.49 -10.76
CA LEU A 231 -9.22 2.36 -10.06
C LEU A 231 -8.60 1.63 -8.85
N PRO A 232 -7.27 1.70 -8.70
CA PRO A 232 -6.56 1.11 -7.58
C PRO A 232 -6.90 1.75 -6.23
N ALA A 233 -6.44 1.15 -5.16
CA ALA A 233 -6.46 1.80 -3.85
C ALA A 233 -5.48 2.98 -3.84
N PRO A 234 -5.81 4.10 -3.19
CA PRO A 234 -4.87 5.19 -2.97
C PRO A 234 -3.56 4.69 -2.35
N GLY A 235 -2.42 5.04 -2.94
CA GLY A 235 -1.09 4.58 -2.53
C GLY A 235 -0.76 3.13 -2.91
N GLN A 236 -1.59 2.42 -3.67
CA GLN A 236 -1.27 1.06 -4.11
C GLN A 236 -0.03 1.05 -5.00
N GLY A 237 0.90 0.12 -4.72
CA GLY A 237 2.19 0.02 -5.38
C GLY A 237 3.32 0.77 -4.67
N ALA A 238 3.04 1.86 -3.97
CA ALA A 238 4.05 2.64 -3.25
C ALA A 238 4.42 2.03 -1.89
N LEU A 239 5.71 2.15 -1.54
CA LEU A 239 6.24 1.88 -0.21
C LEU A 239 6.51 3.21 0.50
N ALA A 240 6.10 3.29 1.77
CA ALA A 240 6.40 4.41 2.65
C ALA A 240 7.48 4.01 3.66
N LEU A 241 8.49 4.85 3.81
CA LEU A 241 9.54 4.73 4.80
C LEU A 241 9.25 5.72 5.92
N GLU A 242 8.81 5.22 7.08
CA GLU A 242 8.41 6.02 8.23
C GLU A 242 9.51 6.00 9.30
N VAL A 243 9.87 7.18 9.81
CA VAL A 243 10.89 7.40 10.85
C VAL A 243 10.38 8.36 11.90
N ARG A 244 11.11 8.51 13.01
CA ARG A 244 10.86 9.58 13.97
C ARG A 244 11.14 10.95 13.34
N GLU A 245 10.30 11.94 13.63
CA GLU A 245 10.53 13.33 13.19
C GLU A 245 11.88 13.86 13.64
N SER A 246 12.32 13.51 14.85
CA SER A 246 13.63 13.92 15.39
C SER A 246 14.84 13.38 14.61
N GLU A 247 14.66 12.27 13.90
CA GLU A 247 15.70 11.69 13.03
C GLU A 247 15.75 12.37 11.66
N PHE A 248 14.62 12.93 11.26
CA PHE A 248 14.45 13.57 9.96
C PHE A 248 14.42 15.10 10.04
N ALA A 249 14.37 15.65 11.28
CA ALA A 249 14.25 17.09 11.52
C ALA A 249 15.49 17.87 11.08
N ASN A 250 15.61 18.05 9.80
CA ASN A 250 16.15 19.27 9.21
C ASN A 250 15.15 19.72 8.13
N PRO A 251 14.13 20.51 8.51
CA PRO A 251 13.03 20.88 7.61
C PRO A 251 13.43 21.71 6.41
N ASP A 252 14.70 22.18 6.34
CA ASP A 252 15.16 23.16 5.37
C ASP A 252 16.25 22.65 4.40
N ILE A 253 16.31 21.35 4.09
CA ILE A 253 17.28 20.89 3.08
C ILE A 253 17.01 21.53 1.70
N ALA A 254 15.76 21.89 1.39
CA ALA A 254 15.44 22.64 0.18
C ALA A 254 15.91 24.12 0.22
N SER A 255 16.25 24.65 1.41
CA SER A 255 16.73 26.04 1.62
C SER A 255 18.19 26.14 2.08
N LEU A 256 18.86 25.00 2.35
CA LEU A 256 20.25 25.02 2.79
C LEU A 256 21.20 25.46 1.66
N THR A 257 21.93 26.52 1.88
CA THR A 257 23.07 26.91 1.05
C THR A 257 24.20 25.88 1.20
N GLU A 258 25.07 25.73 0.18
CA GLU A 258 26.20 24.76 0.19
C GLU A 258 27.09 24.84 1.45
N THR A 259 27.09 25.97 2.18
CA THR A 259 27.84 26.19 3.42
C THR A 259 27.16 25.62 4.68
N GLU A 260 25.86 25.36 4.65
CA GLU A 260 25.09 24.80 5.78
C GLU A 260 24.98 23.25 5.74
N ILE A 261 25.32 22.65 4.61
CA ILE A 261 25.48 21.20 4.41
C ILE A 261 26.64 20.62 5.26
N SER A 262 27.47 21.43 5.87
CA SER A 262 28.60 21.01 6.73
C SER A 262 28.18 20.57 8.15
N ARG A 263 26.90 20.56 8.54
CA ARG A 263 26.43 19.83 9.71
C ARG A 263 26.14 18.37 9.31
N PRO A 264 26.62 17.37 10.06
CA PRO A 264 26.28 16.00 9.76
C PRO A 264 24.76 15.83 9.89
N VAL A 265 24.06 15.90 8.76
CA VAL A 265 22.73 15.30 8.62
C VAL A 265 22.92 13.84 9.02
N ARG A 266 22.18 13.31 9.99
CA ARG A 266 22.30 11.88 10.34
C ARG A 266 22.25 11.10 9.05
N SER A 267 23.14 10.13 8.89
CA SER A 267 23.34 9.38 7.64
C SER A 267 22.02 8.80 7.09
N LEU A 268 21.12 8.37 7.99
CA LEU A 268 19.80 7.84 7.64
C LEU A 268 18.91 8.91 6.96
N GLY A 269 18.83 10.13 7.50
CA GLY A 269 17.98 11.19 6.93
C GLY A 269 18.43 11.57 5.52
N ALA A 270 19.74 11.73 5.30
CA ALA A 270 20.30 12.03 3.98
C ALA A 270 20.03 10.89 2.98
N ALA A 271 20.21 9.63 3.41
CA ALA A 271 19.93 8.45 2.58
C ALA A 271 18.45 8.35 2.18
N LEU A 272 17.55 8.68 3.10
CA LEU A 272 16.09 8.67 2.84
C LEU A 272 15.68 9.76 1.84
N ILE A 273 16.26 10.96 1.95
CA ILE A 273 16.03 12.04 0.98
C ILE A 273 16.51 11.63 -0.41
N ALA A 274 17.71 11.02 -0.49
CA ALA A 274 18.25 10.55 -1.75
C ALA A 274 17.47 9.37 -2.35
N ALA A 275 16.80 8.56 -1.50
CA ALA A 275 15.97 7.43 -1.93
C ALA A 275 14.54 7.84 -2.31
N ASP A 276 14.12 9.07 -1.98
CA ASP A 276 12.74 9.50 -2.23
C ASP A 276 12.47 9.72 -3.72
N HIS A 277 11.41 9.09 -4.23
CA HIS A 277 10.99 9.27 -5.62
C HIS A 277 9.92 10.36 -5.71
N PHE A 278 10.30 11.53 -6.20
CA PHE A 278 9.49 12.73 -6.17
C PHE A 278 8.14 12.60 -6.89
N GLU A 279 8.10 12.00 -8.08
CA GLU A 279 6.83 11.81 -8.82
C GLU A 279 5.87 10.87 -8.07
N THR A 280 6.39 9.80 -7.45
CA THR A 280 5.59 8.93 -6.59
C THR A 280 5.06 9.71 -5.40
N ARG A 281 5.91 10.53 -4.75
CA ARG A 281 5.50 11.36 -3.61
C ARG A 281 4.37 12.33 -4.00
N LEU A 282 4.48 13.02 -5.14
CA LEU A 282 3.41 13.89 -5.64
C LEU A 282 2.10 13.13 -5.82
N ALA A 283 2.15 12.01 -6.55
CA ALA A 283 0.98 11.20 -6.85
C ALA A 283 0.28 10.71 -5.58
N VAL A 284 1.03 10.08 -4.65
CA VAL A 284 0.43 9.53 -3.43
C VAL A 284 0.00 10.62 -2.44
N THR A 285 0.60 11.81 -2.49
CA THR A 285 0.17 12.97 -1.70
C THR A 285 -1.24 13.39 -2.13
N ALA A 286 -1.49 13.54 -3.44
CA ALA A 286 -2.80 13.88 -3.96
C ALA A 286 -3.85 12.81 -3.61
N GLU A 287 -3.52 11.52 -3.81
CA GLU A 287 -4.42 10.40 -3.48
C GLU A 287 -4.77 10.35 -1.97
N ARG A 288 -3.79 10.60 -1.09
CA ARG A 288 -3.99 10.60 0.37
C ARG A 288 -4.72 11.85 0.87
N ALA A 289 -4.48 13.01 0.24
CA ALA A 289 -5.22 14.25 0.53
C ALA A 289 -6.70 14.09 0.21
N LEU A 290 -7.03 13.46 -0.92
CA LEU A 290 -8.41 13.09 -1.27
C LEU A 290 -9.04 12.19 -0.18
N LEU A 291 -8.38 11.10 0.23
CA LEU A 291 -8.90 10.23 1.28
C LEU A 291 -9.14 10.96 2.60
N ARG A 292 -8.20 11.82 2.98
CA ARG A 292 -8.26 12.59 4.22
C ARG A 292 -9.45 13.55 4.20
N ARG A 293 -9.67 14.26 3.09
CA ARG A 293 -10.77 15.20 2.94
C ARG A 293 -12.14 14.51 2.87
N LEU A 294 -12.21 13.31 2.31
CA LEU A 294 -13.42 12.47 2.33
C LEU A 294 -13.68 11.84 3.71
N GLU A 295 -12.78 12.01 4.68
CA GLU A 295 -12.81 11.34 6.00
C GLU A 295 -13.00 9.82 5.91
N ALA A 296 -12.46 9.25 4.85
CA ALA A 296 -12.70 7.87 4.48
C ALA A 296 -11.67 6.93 5.10
N GLY A 297 -12.16 5.90 5.77
CA GLY A 297 -11.34 4.80 6.25
C GLY A 297 -11.02 3.78 5.15
N CYS A 298 -10.13 2.82 5.46
CA CYS A 298 -9.76 1.73 4.53
C CYS A 298 -10.94 0.83 4.12
N ALA A 299 -12.07 0.90 4.81
CA ALA A 299 -13.28 0.15 4.50
C ALA A 299 -14.19 0.86 3.48
N ALA A 300 -13.92 2.11 3.13
CA ALA A 300 -14.72 2.84 2.15
C ALA A 300 -14.45 2.32 0.72
N PRO A 301 -15.48 2.25 -0.12
CA PRO A 301 -15.35 1.78 -1.50
C PRO A 301 -14.81 2.89 -2.43
N ILE A 302 -13.60 3.37 -2.12
CA ILE A 302 -12.93 4.48 -2.79
C ILE A 302 -11.69 3.97 -3.53
N GLY A 303 -11.58 4.31 -4.81
CA GLY A 303 -10.38 4.16 -5.61
C GLY A 303 -9.83 5.53 -6.00
N ALA A 304 -8.51 5.66 -6.08
CA ALA A 304 -7.87 6.84 -6.63
C ALA A 304 -6.52 6.49 -7.26
N TYR A 305 -6.20 7.19 -8.31
CA TYR A 305 -4.93 7.06 -9.01
C TYR A 305 -4.48 8.42 -9.53
N ALA A 306 -3.31 8.83 -9.10
CA ALA A 306 -2.63 10.03 -9.58
C ALA A 306 -1.34 9.64 -10.32
N HIS A 307 -1.00 10.41 -11.36
CA HIS A 307 0.23 10.25 -12.13
C HIS A 307 0.57 11.56 -12.84
N VAL A 308 1.85 11.74 -13.13
CA VAL A 308 2.31 12.87 -13.93
C VAL A 308 2.27 12.47 -15.40
N ILE A 309 1.64 13.28 -16.23
CA ILE A 309 1.57 13.11 -17.69
C ILE A 309 1.68 14.48 -18.36
N GLU A 310 2.57 14.60 -19.33
CA GLU A 310 2.80 15.82 -20.12
C GLU A 310 3.06 17.08 -19.28
N GLY A 311 3.60 16.91 -18.08
CA GLY A 311 3.90 18.01 -17.15
C GLY A 311 2.76 18.38 -16.18
N ASP A 312 1.65 17.66 -16.23
CA ASP A 312 0.52 17.84 -15.32
C ASP A 312 0.42 16.65 -14.32
N LEU A 313 0.11 16.94 -13.06
CA LEU A 313 -0.32 15.92 -12.12
C LEU A 313 -1.84 15.71 -12.28
N VAL A 314 -2.24 14.53 -12.77
CA VAL A 314 -3.65 14.16 -12.96
C VAL A 314 -4.08 13.22 -11.86
N LEU A 315 -5.20 13.51 -11.19
CA LEU A 315 -5.84 12.65 -10.21
C LEU A 315 -7.22 12.22 -10.70
N THR A 316 -7.44 10.91 -10.79
CA THR A 316 -8.76 10.32 -11.03
C THR A 316 -9.21 9.55 -9.80
N ALA A 317 -10.46 9.75 -9.37
CA ALA A 317 -11.04 9.10 -8.22
C ALA A 317 -12.42 8.50 -8.52
N ILE A 318 -12.79 7.47 -7.77
CA ILE A 318 -14.13 6.87 -7.77
C ILE A 318 -14.58 6.66 -6.32
N VAL A 319 -15.82 7.01 -6.06
CA VAL A 319 -16.57 6.63 -4.85
C VAL A 319 -17.77 5.82 -5.30
N ALA A 320 -17.93 4.61 -4.77
CA ALA A 320 -19.06 3.74 -5.11
C ALA A 320 -19.93 3.46 -3.87
N ASP A 321 -21.14 2.98 -4.07
CA ASP A 321 -21.89 2.37 -2.97
C ASP A 321 -21.39 0.94 -2.71
N LEU A 322 -21.53 0.44 -1.49
CA LEU A 322 -21.05 -0.90 -1.11
C LEU A 322 -21.68 -2.03 -1.93
N ARG A 323 -22.90 -1.78 -2.46
CA ARG A 323 -23.61 -2.76 -3.32
C ARG A 323 -23.08 -2.77 -4.75
N GLY A 324 -22.30 -1.75 -5.15
CA GLY A 324 -21.81 -1.58 -6.51
C GLY A 324 -22.94 -1.32 -7.53
N THR A 325 -23.93 -0.52 -7.15
CA THR A 325 -25.05 -0.15 -8.04
C THR A 325 -24.90 1.23 -8.61
N LYS A 326 -24.16 2.11 -7.92
CA LYS A 326 -23.90 3.49 -8.31
C LYS A 326 -22.47 3.89 -7.97
N CYS A 327 -21.93 4.82 -8.73
CA CYS A 327 -20.65 5.45 -8.42
C CYS A 327 -20.64 6.92 -8.86
N ILE A 328 -19.73 7.67 -8.24
CA ILE A 328 -19.30 9.00 -8.69
C ILE A 328 -17.84 8.85 -9.10
N ARG A 329 -17.52 9.25 -10.33
CA ARG A 329 -16.14 9.28 -10.83
C ARG A 329 -15.81 10.71 -11.21
N HIS A 330 -14.66 11.21 -10.77
CA HIS A 330 -14.21 12.57 -11.07
C HIS A 330 -12.71 12.57 -11.33
N SER A 331 -12.25 13.53 -12.15
CA SER A 331 -10.85 13.70 -12.48
C SER A 331 -10.52 15.18 -12.61
N ALA A 332 -9.38 15.57 -12.06
CA ALA A 332 -8.83 16.91 -12.25
C ALA A 332 -7.30 16.84 -12.38
N ALA A 333 -6.70 17.94 -12.83
CA ALA A 333 -5.26 18.05 -13.02
C ALA A 333 -4.74 19.39 -12.48
N THR A 334 -3.43 19.43 -12.19
CA THR A 334 -2.72 20.66 -11.84
C THR A 334 -1.32 20.69 -12.49
N VAL A 335 -0.90 21.88 -12.89
CA VAL A 335 0.46 22.19 -13.35
C VAL A 335 1.42 22.43 -12.17
N GLU A 336 0.90 22.53 -10.95
CA GLU A 336 1.68 22.76 -9.74
C GLU A 336 2.28 21.45 -9.27
N LEU A 337 3.48 21.13 -9.77
CA LEU A 337 4.22 19.93 -9.44
C LEU A 337 5.06 20.11 -8.16
N ASP A 338 4.38 20.43 -7.05
CA ASP A 338 4.95 20.48 -5.71
C ASP A 338 4.00 19.80 -4.69
N ILE A 339 4.49 19.56 -3.48
CA ILE A 339 3.69 18.89 -2.45
C ILE A 339 2.41 19.67 -2.09
N PRO A 340 2.46 21.00 -1.88
CA PRO A 340 1.25 21.79 -1.66
C PRO A 340 0.25 21.73 -2.83
N GLY A 341 0.74 21.74 -4.08
CA GLY A 341 -0.10 21.60 -5.29
C GLY A 341 -0.79 20.26 -5.35
N ALA A 342 -0.05 19.18 -5.07
CA ALA A 342 -0.62 17.84 -4.99
C ALA A 342 -1.69 17.72 -3.88
N GLU A 343 -1.45 18.32 -2.70
CA GLU A 343 -2.45 18.34 -1.64
C GLU A 343 -3.70 19.11 -2.05
N ARG A 344 -3.55 20.31 -2.64
CA ARG A 344 -4.68 21.10 -3.15
C ARG A 344 -5.50 20.33 -4.19
N LEU A 345 -4.83 19.63 -5.12
CA LEU A 345 -5.51 18.80 -6.10
C LEU A 345 -6.36 17.71 -5.43
N GLY A 346 -5.80 17.00 -4.46
CA GLY A 346 -6.49 15.94 -3.72
C GLY A 346 -7.74 16.48 -2.99
N VAL A 347 -7.60 17.61 -2.30
CA VAL A 347 -8.71 18.28 -1.61
C VAL A 347 -9.77 18.76 -2.60
N HIS A 348 -9.37 19.38 -3.69
CA HIS A 348 -10.29 19.88 -4.73
C HIS A 348 -11.15 18.74 -5.31
N VAL A 349 -10.53 17.65 -5.74
CA VAL A 349 -11.25 16.48 -6.27
C VAL A 349 -12.23 15.92 -5.22
N ALA A 350 -11.81 15.84 -3.95
CA ALA A 350 -12.69 15.37 -2.88
C ALA A 350 -13.89 16.28 -2.67
N GLU A 351 -13.70 17.60 -2.67
CA GLU A 351 -14.79 18.58 -2.51
C GLU A 351 -15.80 18.54 -3.65
N ASP A 352 -15.33 18.43 -4.89
CA ASP A 352 -16.21 18.24 -6.05
C ASP A 352 -17.04 16.96 -5.91
N MET A 353 -16.40 15.85 -5.51
CA MET A 353 -17.11 14.59 -5.29
C MET A 353 -18.12 14.68 -4.15
N LEU A 354 -17.82 15.42 -3.07
CA LEU A 354 -18.76 15.68 -1.98
C LEU A 354 -19.97 16.47 -2.47
N GLN A 355 -19.77 17.50 -3.29
CA GLN A 355 -20.85 18.25 -3.92
C GLN A 355 -21.72 17.38 -4.84
N MET A 356 -21.13 16.38 -5.50
CA MET A 356 -21.85 15.37 -6.29
C MET A 356 -22.59 14.33 -5.43
N GLY A 357 -22.45 14.37 -4.10
CA GLY A 357 -23.14 13.47 -3.17
C GLY A 357 -22.36 12.22 -2.75
N ALA A 358 -21.02 12.23 -2.85
CA ALA A 358 -20.18 11.09 -2.52
C ALA A 358 -20.33 10.62 -1.06
N ALA A 359 -20.53 11.56 -0.11
CA ALA A 359 -20.73 11.23 1.30
C ALA A 359 -21.95 10.32 1.50
N ALA A 360 -23.10 10.71 0.95
CA ALA A 360 -24.33 9.92 1.05
C ALA A 360 -24.21 8.57 0.31
N LEU A 361 -23.50 8.55 -0.82
CA LEU A 361 -23.32 7.34 -1.63
C LEU A 361 -22.51 6.27 -0.90
N ALA A 362 -21.42 6.65 -0.26
CA ALA A 362 -20.53 5.73 0.44
C ALA A 362 -20.80 5.59 1.94
N GLY A 363 -21.80 6.32 2.47
CA GLY A 363 -22.11 6.33 3.91
C GLY A 363 -20.97 6.94 4.74
N LEU A 364 -20.33 8.00 4.23
CA LEU A 364 -19.26 8.70 4.92
C LEU A 364 -19.84 9.71 5.91
N GLU A 365 -19.29 9.75 7.12
CA GLU A 365 -19.56 10.82 8.09
C GLU A 365 -18.53 11.94 7.84
N VAL A 366 -18.89 12.92 7.00
CA VAL A 366 -18.04 14.08 6.69
C VAL A 366 -18.48 15.27 7.51
N SER A 367 -17.53 15.82 8.31
CA SER A 367 -17.73 17.02 9.14
C SER A 367 -17.53 18.32 8.35
#